data_554444afdf9b779c6c860354ac57112d
#
_entry.id   554444afdf9b779c6c860354ac57112d
#
_cell.length_a   1.000
_cell.length_b   1.000
_cell.length_c   1.000
_cell.angle_alpha   90.00
_cell.angle_beta   90.00
_cell.angle_gamma   90.00
#
_symmetry.space_group_name_H-M   'P 1'
#
loop_
_entity.id
_entity.type
_entity.pdbx_description
1 polymer ?
#
loop_
_entity_poly.entity_id
_entity_poly.type
_entity_poly.pdbx_seq_one_letter_code
_entity_poly.pdbx_strand_id
1 'polypeptide(L)'
;MAIFHMSAQTISRSKGHSSVAAAAYRHGEKMTDEHTGEIHDYSKKKGVSDGVVLIPDGADKRFLKPEYLWNTIEKSEKRKDAQLAREFNIALPVEMTNEQKKALAIDFCNENFVKNGMIADIAFHKLDSDNPHFHVMLTTRK
;
A
#
# COMPACT_ATOMS: atom_id res chain seq x y z
N MET A 1 10.65 24.63 -2.78
CA MET A 1 9.18 24.46 -2.90
C MET A 1 8.86 23.01 -3.24
N ALA A 2 7.95 22.42 -2.50
CA ALA A 2 7.54 21.05 -2.77
C ALA A 2 6.63 21.01 -4.00
N ILE A 3 6.87 20.06 -4.90
CA ILE A 3 6.00 19.83 -6.04
C ILE A 3 5.01 18.74 -5.65
N PHE A 4 3.74 19.08 -5.62
CA PHE A 4 2.70 18.10 -5.34
C PHE A 4 2.43 17.27 -6.60
N HIS A 5 2.51 15.96 -6.44
CA HIS A 5 2.19 15.03 -7.52
C HIS A 5 1.45 13.84 -6.93
N MET A 6 0.34 13.48 -7.53
CA MET A 6 -0.43 12.32 -7.12
C MET A 6 -0.98 11.61 -8.35
N SER A 7 -0.80 10.30 -8.39
CA SER A 7 -1.44 9.45 -9.40
C SER A 7 -2.25 8.37 -8.69
N ALA A 8 -3.27 7.87 -9.36
CA ALA A 8 -4.16 6.87 -8.81
C ALA A 8 -4.42 5.77 -9.84
N GLN A 9 -4.56 4.55 -9.36
CA GLN A 9 -4.95 3.42 -10.20
C GLN A 9 -5.74 2.40 -9.38
N THR A 10 -6.46 1.53 -10.08
CA THR A 10 -7.20 0.43 -9.47
C THR A 10 -6.46 -0.87 -9.77
N ILE A 11 -6.33 -1.73 -8.76
CA ILE A 11 -5.79 -3.08 -8.93
C ILE A 11 -6.98 -4.00 -9.12
N SER A 12 -7.11 -4.58 -10.32
CA SER A 12 -8.24 -5.42 -10.70
C SER A 12 -7.79 -6.80 -11.13
N ARG A 13 -8.53 -7.81 -10.70
CA ARG A 13 -8.25 -9.20 -11.08
C ARG A 13 -8.41 -9.43 -12.57
N SER A 14 -9.37 -8.76 -13.21
CA SER A 14 -9.63 -8.90 -14.65
C SER A 14 -8.46 -8.47 -15.52
N LYS A 15 -7.56 -7.63 -14.98
CA LYS A 15 -6.35 -7.19 -15.69
C LYS A 15 -5.15 -8.07 -15.37
N GLY A 16 -5.35 -9.21 -14.72
CA GLY A 16 -4.28 -10.09 -14.29
C GLY A 16 -3.53 -9.62 -13.08
N HIS A 17 -4.06 -8.63 -12.37
CA HIS A 17 -3.43 -8.07 -11.16
C HIS A 17 -3.70 -8.94 -9.94
N SER A 18 -2.74 -8.94 -9.00
CA SER A 18 -2.89 -9.51 -7.67
C SER A 18 -2.54 -8.44 -6.65
N SER A 19 -3.39 -8.26 -5.66
CA SER A 19 -3.10 -7.30 -4.58
C SER A 19 -1.91 -7.76 -3.73
N VAL A 20 -1.72 -9.08 -3.57
CA VAL A 20 -0.55 -9.63 -2.87
C VAL A 20 0.73 -9.32 -3.65
N ALA A 21 0.72 -9.53 -4.97
CA ALA A 21 1.88 -9.22 -5.80
C ALA A 21 2.20 -7.73 -5.77
N ALA A 22 1.18 -6.87 -5.83
CA ALA A 22 1.37 -5.43 -5.76
C ALA A 22 1.97 -5.02 -4.42
N ALA A 23 1.47 -5.56 -3.31
CA ALA A 23 1.99 -5.26 -1.98
C ALA A 23 3.44 -5.73 -1.84
N ALA A 24 3.76 -6.94 -2.32
CA ALA A 24 5.13 -7.46 -2.29
C ALA A 24 6.08 -6.54 -3.06
N TYR A 25 5.66 -6.06 -4.22
CA TYR A 25 6.46 -5.14 -5.03
C TYR A 25 6.66 -3.80 -4.31
N ARG A 26 5.59 -3.22 -3.76
CA ARG A 26 5.67 -1.91 -3.10
C ARG A 26 6.53 -1.95 -1.83
N HIS A 27 6.41 -3.03 -1.05
CA HIS A 27 7.19 -3.19 0.19
C HIS A 27 8.58 -3.75 -0.04
N GLY A 28 8.88 -4.26 -1.24
CA GLY A 28 10.16 -4.90 -1.51
C GLY A 28 10.35 -6.17 -0.68
N GLU A 29 9.31 -6.96 -0.55
CA GLU A 29 9.29 -8.16 0.28
C GLU A 29 8.91 -9.39 -0.52
N LYS A 30 9.06 -10.55 0.11
CA LYS A 30 8.60 -11.82 -0.43
C LYS A 30 7.25 -12.16 0.17
N MET A 31 6.26 -12.38 -0.69
CA MET A 31 4.92 -12.74 -0.25
C MET A 31 4.35 -13.86 -1.13
N THR A 32 3.54 -14.73 -0.53
CA THR A 32 2.86 -15.80 -1.25
C THR A 32 1.41 -15.40 -1.47
N ASP A 33 0.97 -15.46 -2.72
CA ASP A 33 -0.44 -15.28 -3.08
C ASP A 33 -1.13 -16.62 -2.93
N GLU A 34 -1.91 -16.80 -1.87
CA GLU A 34 -2.57 -18.07 -1.57
C GLU A 34 -3.68 -18.41 -2.57
N HIS A 35 -4.21 -17.41 -3.28
CA HIS A 35 -5.24 -17.62 -4.30
C HIS A 35 -4.69 -18.35 -5.53
N THR A 36 -3.46 -18.01 -5.93
CA THR A 36 -2.82 -18.61 -7.12
C THR A 36 -1.72 -19.60 -6.78
N GLY A 37 -1.21 -19.56 -5.54
CA GLY A 37 -0.03 -20.32 -5.11
C GLY A 37 1.29 -19.72 -5.55
N GLU A 38 1.27 -18.57 -6.24
CA GLU A 38 2.49 -17.93 -6.72
C GLU A 38 3.24 -17.22 -5.58
N ILE A 39 4.56 -17.29 -5.65
CA ILE A 39 5.45 -16.57 -4.72
C ILE A 39 6.01 -15.37 -5.46
N HIS A 40 5.83 -14.18 -4.88
CA HIS A 40 6.36 -12.93 -5.43
C HIS A 40 7.45 -12.44 -4.51
N ASP A 41 8.69 -12.45 -5.01
CA ASP A 41 9.87 -12.11 -4.21
C ASP A 41 10.55 -10.86 -4.77
N TYR A 42 10.37 -9.76 -4.07
CA TYR A 42 11.00 -8.48 -4.39
C TYR A 42 11.95 -8.04 -3.27
N SER A 43 12.44 -8.99 -2.46
CA SER A 43 13.29 -8.71 -1.30
C SER A 43 14.62 -8.05 -1.68
N LYS A 44 15.04 -8.17 -2.94
CA LYS A 44 16.27 -7.53 -3.44
C LYS A 44 16.03 -6.15 -4.05
N LYS A 45 14.78 -5.69 -4.07
CA LYS A 45 14.43 -4.38 -4.64
C LYS A 45 15.06 -3.26 -3.81
N LYS A 46 15.63 -2.28 -4.49
CA LYS A 46 16.22 -1.09 -3.85
C LYS A 46 15.25 0.08 -3.87
N GLY A 47 15.49 1.06 -3.00
CA GLY A 47 14.71 2.28 -2.93
C GLY A 47 13.48 2.20 -2.03
N VAL A 48 13.17 1.04 -1.47
CA VAL A 48 12.11 0.90 -0.47
C VAL A 48 12.71 1.16 0.90
N SER A 49 12.16 2.14 1.60
CA SER A 49 12.71 2.55 2.90
C SER A 49 12.02 1.86 4.06
N ASP A 50 10.69 1.80 4.04
CA ASP A 50 9.91 1.33 5.18
C ASP A 50 8.46 1.21 4.76
N GLY A 51 7.63 0.66 5.62
CA GLY A 51 6.20 0.56 5.38
C GLY A 51 5.41 0.44 6.66
N VAL A 52 4.14 0.77 6.61
CA VAL A 52 3.23 0.66 7.75
C VAL A 52 1.81 0.45 7.23
N VAL A 53 1.05 -0.38 7.94
CA VAL A 53 -0.38 -0.55 7.66
C VAL A 53 -1.16 0.17 8.75
N LEU A 54 -2.10 1.03 8.33
CA LEU A 54 -2.99 1.74 9.23
C LEU A 54 -4.38 1.11 9.17
N ILE A 55 -4.92 0.76 10.32
CA ILE A 55 -6.23 0.12 10.42
C ILE A 55 -7.18 0.98 11.25
N PRO A 56 -8.50 0.92 10.98
CA PRO A 56 -9.50 1.58 11.83
C PRO A 56 -9.52 1.00 13.24
N ASP A 57 -9.95 1.78 14.21
CA ASP A 57 -10.12 1.32 15.58
C ASP A 57 -11.06 0.11 15.61
N GLY A 58 -10.67 -0.91 16.36
CA GLY A 58 -11.46 -2.14 16.49
C GLY A 58 -11.23 -3.16 15.38
N ALA A 59 -10.45 -2.85 14.35
CA ALA A 59 -10.14 -3.80 13.30
C ALA A 59 -9.18 -4.88 13.80
N ASP A 60 -9.20 -6.02 13.13
CA ASP A 60 -8.34 -7.17 13.48
C ASP A 60 -6.88 -6.80 13.28
N LYS A 61 -6.07 -6.92 14.32
CA LYS A 61 -4.65 -6.55 14.31
C LYS A 61 -3.81 -7.39 13.34
N ARG A 62 -4.31 -8.55 12.90
CA ARG A 62 -3.62 -9.36 11.89
C ARG A 62 -3.49 -8.60 10.57
N PHE A 63 -4.40 -7.66 10.30
CA PHE A 63 -4.34 -6.83 9.09
C PHE A 63 -3.16 -5.85 9.09
N LEU A 64 -2.44 -5.72 10.19
CA LEU A 64 -1.20 -4.93 10.20
C LEU A 64 -0.08 -5.57 9.38
N LYS A 65 -0.22 -6.84 9.00
CA LYS A 65 0.71 -7.52 8.10
C LYS A 65 0.18 -7.48 6.68
N PRO A 66 0.90 -6.85 5.73
CA PRO A 66 0.42 -6.74 4.35
C PRO A 66 0.08 -8.09 3.70
N GLU A 67 0.91 -9.11 3.89
CA GLU A 67 0.64 -10.42 3.30
C GLU A 67 -0.69 -11.00 3.78
N TYR A 68 -0.97 -10.92 5.07
CA TYR A 68 -2.24 -11.39 5.61
C TYR A 68 -3.40 -10.56 5.10
N LEU A 69 -3.25 -9.23 5.10
CA LEU A 69 -4.29 -8.31 4.63
C LEU A 69 -4.70 -8.64 3.19
N TRP A 70 -3.73 -8.66 2.28
CA TRP A 70 -4.05 -8.80 0.85
C TRP A 70 -4.46 -10.22 0.48
N ASN A 71 -3.96 -11.24 1.15
CA ASN A 71 -4.49 -12.60 0.98
C ASN A 71 -5.94 -12.71 1.45
N THR A 72 -6.30 -12.00 2.53
CA THR A 72 -7.69 -11.96 3.00
C THR A 72 -8.59 -11.29 1.96
N ILE A 73 -8.12 -10.19 1.35
CA ILE A 73 -8.87 -9.50 0.29
C ILE A 73 -9.04 -10.40 -0.93
N GLU A 74 -7.97 -11.07 -1.38
CA GLU A 74 -8.05 -12.00 -2.52
C GLU A 74 -9.07 -13.10 -2.28
N LYS A 75 -9.12 -13.61 -1.06
CA LYS A 75 -10.05 -14.68 -0.67
C LYS A 75 -11.49 -14.18 -0.57
N SER A 76 -11.68 -12.96 -0.12
CA SER A 76 -13.02 -12.36 0.06
C SER A 76 -13.66 -11.94 -1.25
N GLU A 77 -12.87 -11.55 -2.24
CA GLU A 77 -13.35 -11.08 -3.53
C GLU A 77 -13.37 -12.25 -4.51
N LYS A 78 -14.57 -12.73 -4.84
CA LYS A 78 -14.74 -13.96 -5.61
C LYS A 78 -14.98 -13.74 -7.10
N ARG A 79 -15.27 -12.53 -7.53
CA ARG A 79 -15.58 -12.23 -8.93
C ARG A 79 -14.30 -12.16 -9.76
N LYS A 80 -14.43 -12.56 -11.05
CA LYS A 80 -13.30 -12.50 -11.99
C LYS A 80 -12.87 -11.06 -12.29
N ASP A 81 -13.80 -10.11 -12.17
CA ASP A 81 -13.55 -8.69 -12.41
C ASP A 81 -13.44 -7.88 -11.10
N ALA A 82 -13.13 -8.55 -9.99
CA ALA A 82 -13.05 -7.90 -8.69
C ALA A 82 -12.03 -6.77 -8.66
N GLN A 83 -12.43 -5.66 -8.07
CA GLN A 83 -11.50 -4.58 -7.73
C GLN A 83 -10.90 -4.93 -6.38
N LEU A 84 -9.59 -5.21 -6.37
CA LEU A 84 -8.89 -5.70 -5.19
C LEU A 84 -8.37 -4.57 -4.31
N ALA A 85 -7.94 -3.47 -4.91
CA ALA A 85 -7.41 -2.32 -4.19
C ALA A 85 -7.45 -1.08 -5.06
N ARG A 86 -7.42 0.07 -4.38
CA ARG A 86 -7.08 1.35 -5.03
C ARG A 86 -5.69 1.72 -4.57
N GLU A 87 -4.90 2.26 -5.46
CA GLU A 87 -3.53 2.65 -5.14
C GLU A 87 -3.31 4.11 -5.50
N PHE A 88 -2.65 4.83 -4.59
CA PHE A 88 -2.20 6.19 -4.84
C PHE A 88 -0.69 6.23 -4.69
N ASN A 89 -0.04 6.97 -5.59
CA ASN A 89 1.37 7.30 -5.52
C ASN A 89 1.45 8.80 -5.28
N ILE A 90 1.96 9.20 -4.13
CA ILE A 90 1.91 10.60 -3.67
C ILE A 90 3.32 11.10 -3.37
N ALA A 91 3.70 12.22 -3.98
CA ALA A 91 4.99 12.86 -3.74
C ALA A 91 5.05 13.50 -2.36
N LEU A 92 6.23 13.47 -1.76
CA LEU A 92 6.50 14.07 -0.45
C LEU A 92 7.45 15.26 -0.61
N PRO A 93 7.37 16.28 0.28
CA PRO A 93 8.28 17.42 0.22
C PRO A 93 9.72 16.99 0.49
N VAL A 94 10.65 17.41 -0.37
CA VAL A 94 12.09 17.10 -0.22
C VAL A 94 12.68 17.77 1.01
N GLU A 95 12.13 18.93 1.39
CA GLU A 95 12.65 19.77 2.47
C GLU A 95 12.44 19.14 3.86
N MET A 96 11.53 18.18 3.98
CA MET A 96 11.22 17.56 5.27
C MET A 96 12.25 16.49 5.64
N THR A 97 12.41 16.26 6.95
CA THR A 97 13.16 15.10 7.43
C THR A 97 12.38 13.82 7.11
N ASN A 98 13.05 12.67 7.17
CA ASN A 98 12.36 11.40 6.92
C ASN A 98 11.25 11.16 7.94
N GLU A 99 11.45 11.55 9.20
CA GLU A 99 10.42 11.45 10.23
C GLU A 99 9.20 12.30 9.89
N GLN A 100 9.43 13.54 9.42
CA GLN A 100 8.35 14.45 9.01
C GLN A 100 7.61 13.92 7.79
N LYS A 101 8.33 13.37 6.81
CA LYS A 101 7.73 12.76 5.61
C LYS A 101 6.80 11.61 5.98
N LYS A 102 7.25 10.73 6.87
CA LYS A 102 6.44 9.59 7.33
C LYS A 102 5.23 10.06 8.12
N ALA A 103 5.41 11.02 9.02
CA ALA A 103 4.30 11.57 9.80
C ALA A 103 3.25 12.22 8.92
N LEU A 104 3.68 12.98 7.90
CA LEU A 104 2.77 13.61 6.95
C LEU A 104 1.95 12.57 6.18
N ALA A 105 2.60 11.51 5.69
CA ALA A 105 1.92 10.45 4.96
C ALA A 105 0.89 9.73 5.85
N ILE A 106 1.27 9.42 7.09
CA ILE A 106 0.41 8.73 8.05
C ILE A 106 -0.80 9.61 8.39
N ASP A 107 -0.58 10.89 8.69
CA ASP A 107 -1.67 11.83 9.00
C ASP A 107 -2.62 11.99 7.83
N PHE A 108 -2.07 12.13 6.62
CA PHE A 108 -2.88 12.25 5.40
C PHE A 108 -3.76 11.02 5.20
N CYS A 109 -3.21 9.83 5.36
CA CYS A 109 -3.96 8.59 5.17
C CYS A 109 -5.00 8.37 6.26
N ASN A 110 -4.68 8.72 7.52
CA ASN A 110 -5.65 8.62 8.60
C ASN A 110 -6.85 9.53 8.37
N GLU A 111 -6.61 10.77 7.98
CA GLU A 111 -7.69 11.74 7.77
C GLU A 111 -8.55 11.44 6.56
N ASN A 112 -7.94 10.97 5.48
CA ASN A 112 -8.65 10.82 4.21
C ASN A 112 -9.20 9.41 3.97
N PHE A 113 -8.61 8.39 4.57
CA PHE A 113 -8.96 7.00 4.27
C PHE A 113 -9.36 6.20 5.51
N VAL A 114 -8.50 6.13 6.50
CA VAL A 114 -8.71 5.25 7.67
C VAL A 114 -9.92 5.71 8.49
N LYS A 115 -10.08 7.00 8.66
CA LYS A 115 -11.22 7.60 9.34
C LYS A 115 -12.55 7.18 8.70
N ASN A 116 -12.55 6.91 7.40
CA ASN A 116 -13.72 6.48 6.66
C ASN A 116 -13.88 4.96 6.59
N GLY A 117 -13.09 4.22 7.35
CA GLY A 117 -13.21 2.77 7.48
C GLY A 117 -12.33 1.95 6.55
N MET A 118 -11.46 2.58 5.77
CA MET A 118 -10.53 1.88 4.89
C MET A 118 -9.27 1.47 5.64
N ILE A 119 -8.64 0.38 5.19
CA ILE A 119 -7.30 0.01 5.64
C ILE A 119 -6.32 0.57 4.64
N ALA A 120 -5.26 1.23 5.12
CA ALA A 120 -4.25 1.87 4.29
C ALA A 120 -2.90 1.17 4.48
N ASP A 121 -2.39 0.57 3.41
CA ASP A 121 -1.10 -0.10 3.39
C ASP A 121 -0.10 0.82 2.70
N ILE A 122 0.81 1.41 3.49
CA ILE A 122 1.72 2.45 3.04
C ILE A 122 3.12 1.87 2.87
N ALA A 123 3.76 2.17 1.74
CA ALA A 123 5.17 1.86 1.50
C ALA A 123 5.90 3.13 1.10
N PHE A 124 7.01 3.43 1.77
CA PHE A 124 7.81 4.62 1.52
C PHE A 124 8.95 4.30 0.55
N HIS A 125 9.14 5.18 -0.43
CA HIS A 125 10.11 4.99 -1.50
C HIS A 125 11.00 6.23 -1.65
N LYS A 126 12.30 5.99 -1.80
CA LYS A 126 13.29 7.03 -2.15
C LYS A 126 13.24 8.26 -1.24
N LEU A 127 13.05 8.05 0.07
CA LEU A 127 12.92 9.15 1.03
C LEU A 127 14.15 10.08 1.04
N ASP A 128 15.33 9.53 0.79
CA ASP A 128 16.59 10.29 0.82
C ASP A 128 16.99 10.85 -0.55
N SER A 129 16.14 10.66 -1.56
CA SER A 129 16.41 11.16 -2.92
C SER A 129 15.75 12.51 -3.14
N ASP A 130 15.89 13.04 -4.35
CA ASP A 130 15.20 14.27 -4.78
C ASP A 130 13.76 13.99 -5.22
N ASN A 131 13.31 12.73 -5.14
CA ASN A 131 11.97 12.32 -5.53
C ASN A 131 11.34 11.39 -4.46
N PRO A 132 11.23 11.88 -3.20
CA PRO A 132 10.61 11.06 -2.17
C PRO A 132 9.11 10.92 -2.41
N HIS A 133 8.59 9.72 -2.19
CA HIS A 133 7.17 9.48 -2.38
C HIS A 133 6.73 8.28 -1.55
N PHE A 134 5.42 8.10 -1.44
CA PHE A 134 4.86 6.90 -0.83
C PHE A 134 3.76 6.34 -1.73
N HIS A 135 3.62 5.03 -1.68
CA HIS A 135 2.49 4.33 -2.29
C HIS A 135 1.55 3.91 -1.18
N VAL A 136 0.26 4.12 -1.37
CA VAL A 136 -0.73 3.62 -0.44
C VAL A 136 -1.73 2.75 -1.21
N MET A 137 -1.90 1.51 -0.73
CA MET A 137 -2.92 0.60 -1.24
C MET A 137 -4.07 0.61 -0.25
N LEU A 138 -5.27 0.84 -0.75
CA LEU A 138 -6.47 0.98 0.08
C LEU A 138 -7.43 -0.16 -0.21
N THR A 139 -8.07 -0.65 0.85
CA THR A 139 -9.18 -1.60 0.69
C THR A 139 -10.37 -0.87 0.08
N THR A 140 -11.15 -1.59 -0.74
CA THR A 140 -12.34 -1.03 -1.37
C THR A 140 -13.60 -1.21 -0.51
N ARG A 141 -13.50 -2.06 0.53
CA ARG A 141 -14.57 -2.31 1.49
C ARG A 141 -14.15 -1.89 2.88
N LYS A 142 -15.11 -1.49 3.63
CA LYS A 142 -14.92 -1.11 5.03
C LYS A 142 -14.83 -2.33 5.94
#